data_c9a898f1c062a8880f94e75a114523f1
#
_entry.id   c9a898f1c062a8880f94e75a114523f1
#
_cell.length_a   1.000
_cell.length_b   1.000
_cell.length_c   1.000
_cell.angle_alpha   90.00
_cell.angle_beta   90.00
_cell.angle_gamma   90.00
#
_symmetry.space_group_name_H-M   'P 1'
#
loop_
_entity.id
_entity.type
_entity.pdbx_description
1 polymer ?
#
loop_
_entity_poly.entity_id
_entity_poly.type
_entity_poly.pdbx_seq_one_letter_code
_entity_poly.pdbx_strand_id
1 'polypeptide(L)'
;MEFFERGSYYGVMSVLSVYLILSPGEGGLGFSKEGVGVIKSTITPLLYLLPILAGALADRFGYRRTLMMAFTVMSTGYFLTSLSSSYSLVFLSLILMAVGAGFFKPVISGTIARVTDESNSTLGFGIFYWAINLGAFIFPLLLVPFLKGIGWNYIFIMAAVGTGSMLLLNLFVYKEPPRPASAKPLSEVLKGIILVLKDYRFVLMIVIYSGFWILYFQMFDTVLWYLKDYMDMTPVNNVVNRFLGLFTENPSWKFDAEHVTVINAGAIIVLQLFISSLVKKTPALPTMIVGIALGTLGMGILAISTYAWVFIAGLVIFSIGEMTAHPKFISYIGLIAPPDKKALYLGYSFLYGVIGSGIGGILGATMYVHFVDGLGRPGLLWFIFSMIGVATIIGLLLFNRYLKPKSS
;
A
#
# COMPACT_ATOMS: atom_id res chain seq x y z
N MET A 1 11.66 -1.66 -14.79
CA MET A 1 10.24 -1.23 -14.82
C MET A 1 9.69 -1.04 -13.40
N GLU A 2 9.74 -2.07 -12.55
CA GLU A 2 9.15 -2.02 -11.19
C GLU A 2 9.60 -0.82 -10.35
N PHE A 3 10.90 -0.52 -10.32
CA PHE A 3 11.45 0.62 -9.58
C PHE A 3 10.77 1.96 -9.95
N PHE A 4 10.66 2.24 -11.24
CA PHE A 4 10.06 3.51 -11.69
C PHE A 4 8.56 3.56 -11.49
N GLU A 5 7.87 2.44 -11.73
CA GLU A 5 6.43 2.38 -11.52
C GLU A 5 6.10 2.47 -10.02
N ARG A 6 6.77 1.71 -9.17
CA ARG A 6 6.57 1.80 -7.71
C ARG A 6 6.98 3.15 -7.16
N GLY A 7 8.10 3.72 -7.63
CA GLY A 7 8.52 5.07 -7.27
C GLY A 7 7.46 6.12 -7.62
N SER A 8 6.92 6.07 -8.84
CA SER A 8 5.83 6.96 -9.27
C SER A 8 4.57 6.78 -8.40
N TYR A 9 4.16 5.54 -8.14
CA TYR A 9 3.00 5.23 -7.33
C TYR A 9 3.17 5.72 -5.88
N TYR A 10 4.24 5.33 -5.20
CA TYR A 10 4.47 5.73 -3.81
C TYR A 10 4.81 7.23 -3.70
N GLY A 11 5.46 7.81 -4.70
CA GLY A 11 5.67 9.25 -4.78
C GLY A 11 4.34 10.02 -4.73
N VAL A 12 3.37 9.62 -5.56
CA VAL A 12 2.03 10.23 -5.55
C VAL A 12 1.27 9.88 -4.26
N MET A 13 1.21 8.60 -3.87
CA MET A 13 0.40 8.17 -2.72
C MET A 13 0.88 8.75 -1.40
N SER A 14 2.17 9.05 -1.26
CA SER A 14 2.74 9.67 -0.05
C SER A 14 2.20 11.06 0.27
N VAL A 15 1.63 11.74 -0.72
CA VAL A 15 1.12 13.12 -0.57
C VAL A 15 -0.29 13.33 -1.11
N LEU A 16 -0.86 12.34 -1.81
CA LEU A 16 -2.14 12.49 -2.51
C LEU A 16 -3.25 13.03 -1.62
N SER A 17 -3.46 12.43 -0.44
CA SER A 17 -4.56 12.83 0.43
C SER A 17 -4.39 14.24 1.00
N VAL A 18 -3.15 14.70 1.19
CA VAL A 18 -2.83 16.07 1.59
C VAL A 18 -3.07 17.03 0.42
N TYR A 19 -2.56 16.73 -0.77
CA TYR A 19 -2.77 17.54 -1.97
C TYR A 19 -4.25 17.77 -2.26
N LEU A 20 -5.07 16.76 -2.12
CA LEU A 20 -6.50 16.85 -2.41
C LEU A 20 -7.26 17.76 -1.44
N ILE A 21 -6.86 17.82 -0.14
CA ILE A 21 -7.53 18.67 0.86
C ILE A 21 -6.94 20.06 1.00
N LEU A 22 -5.66 20.26 0.65
CA LEU A 22 -5.01 21.56 0.72
C LEU A 22 -5.79 22.61 -0.07
N SER A 23 -5.88 23.84 0.47
CA SER A 23 -6.52 24.94 -0.23
C SER A 23 -5.83 25.27 -1.55
N PRO A 24 -6.55 25.79 -2.55
CA PRO A 24 -5.93 26.24 -3.81
C PRO A 24 -4.83 27.28 -3.60
N GLY A 25 -4.95 28.12 -2.57
CA GLY A 25 -3.91 29.09 -2.20
C GLY A 25 -2.60 28.47 -1.71
N GLU A 26 -2.64 27.22 -1.21
CA GLU A 26 -1.49 26.41 -0.81
C GLU A 26 -1.03 25.46 -1.94
N GLY A 27 -1.63 25.56 -3.12
CA GLY A 27 -1.33 24.72 -4.28
C GLY A 27 -2.06 23.38 -4.33
N GLY A 28 -3.03 23.15 -3.46
CA GLY A 28 -3.88 21.96 -3.45
C GLY A 28 -5.20 22.14 -4.19
N LEU A 29 -6.15 21.23 -3.99
CA LEU A 29 -7.43 21.20 -4.70
C LEU A 29 -8.63 21.63 -3.84
N GLY A 30 -8.51 21.71 -2.53
CA GLY A 30 -9.56 22.14 -1.61
C GLY A 30 -10.75 21.19 -1.50
N PHE A 31 -10.56 19.89 -1.74
CA PHE A 31 -11.64 18.93 -1.60
C PHE A 31 -11.94 18.63 -0.12
N SER A 32 -13.18 18.27 0.19
CA SER A 32 -13.52 17.85 1.53
C SER A 32 -12.83 16.53 1.90
N LYS A 33 -12.51 16.33 3.18
CA LYS A 33 -11.89 15.09 3.66
C LYS A 33 -12.75 13.86 3.36
N GLU A 34 -14.09 13.99 3.47
CA GLU A 34 -15.03 12.92 3.09
C GLU A 34 -14.96 12.61 1.59
N GLY A 35 -14.88 13.64 0.74
CA GLY A 35 -14.69 13.45 -0.70
C GLY A 35 -13.40 12.71 -1.01
N VAL A 36 -12.32 13.02 -0.32
CA VAL A 36 -11.05 12.28 -0.42
C VAL A 36 -11.21 10.84 0.07
N GLY A 37 -11.94 10.63 1.16
CA GLY A 37 -12.28 9.29 1.65
C GLY A 37 -13.00 8.44 0.60
N VAL A 38 -13.95 9.01 -0.15
CA VAL A 38 -14.63 8.32 -1.27
C VAL A 38 -13.65 7.98 -2.39
N ILE A 39 -12.79 8.92 -2.79
CA ILE A 39 -11.74 8.66 -3.79
C ILE A 39 -10.88 7.46 -3.35
N LYS A 40 -10.33 7.51 -2.15
CA LYS A 40 -9.42 6.47 -1.63
C LYS A 40 -10.10 5.12 -1.47
N SER A 41 -11.35 5.10 -0.99
CA SER A 41 -12.17 3.88 -0.87
C SER A 41 -12.61 3.30 -2.22
N THR A 42 -12.39 4.01 -3.32
CA THR A 42 -12.65 3.51 -4.66
C THR A 42 -11.38 3.08 -5.38
N ILE A 43 -10.35 3.93 -5.41
CA ILE A 43 -9.14 3.66 -6.19
C ILE A 43 -8.28 2.56 -5.58
N THR A 44 -8.14 2.54 -4.25
CA THR A 44 -7.26 1.57 -3.59
C THR A 44 -7.77 0.13 -3.69
N PRO A 45 -9.07 -0.19 -3.50
CA PRO A 45 -9.60 -1.52 -3.75
C PRO A 45 -9.34 -2.04 -5.16
N LEU A 46 -9.37 -1.18 -6.18
CA LEU A 46 -9.10 -1.58 -7.57
C LEU A 46 -7.69 -2.16 -7.73
N LEU A 47 -6.70 -1.63 -6.98
CA LEU A 47 -5.32 -2.11 -6.99
C LEU A 47 -5.16 -3.54 -6.43
N TYR A 48 -6.12 -4.01 -5.64
CA TYR A 48 -6.13 -5.35 -5.05
C TYR A 48 -7.07 -6.30 -5.79
N LEU A 49 -8.14 -5.78 -6.39
CA LEU A 49 -9.15 -6.58 -7.10
C LEU A 49 -8.73 -6.86 -8.55
N LEU A 50 -8.28 -5.84 -9.28
CA LEU A 50 -7.95 -5.98 -10.71
C LEU A 50 -6.81 -6.97 -11.00
N PRO A 51 -5.77 -7.11 -10.17
CA PRO A 51 -4.74 -8.12 -10.38
C PRO A 51 -5.26 -9.55 -10.53
N ILE A 52 -6.37 -9.88 -9.87
CA ILE A 52 -7.01 -11.20 -9.96
C ILE A 52 -7.48 -11.48 -11.40
N LEU A 53 -8.01 -10.47 -12.08
CA LEU A 53 -8.49 -10.58 -13.46
C LEU A 53 -7.38 -10.35 -14.48
N ALA A 54 -6.46 -9.43 -14.17
CA ALA A 54 -5.41 -8.99 -15.07
C ALA A 54 -4.43 -10.10 -15.44
N GLY A 55 -4.14 -11.03 -14.52
CA GLY A 55 -3.30 -12.19 -14.80
C GLY A 55 -3.87 -13.06 -15.92
N ALA A 56 -5.16 -13.40 -15.85
CA ALA A 56 -5.83 -14.20 -16.88
C ALA A 56 -5.91 -13.48 -18.24
N LEU A 57 -6.13 -12.17 -18.22
CA LEU A 57 -6.14 -11.36 -19.43
C LEU A 57 -4.75 -11.26 -20.06
N ALA A 58 -3.71 -11.13 -19.25
CA ALA A 58 -2.32 -11.12 -19.70
C ALA A 58 -1.90 -12.45 -20.32
N ASP A 59 -2.32 -13.57 -19.75
CA ASP A 59 -2.08 -14.90 -20.32
C ASP A 59 -2.74 -15.07 -21.69
N ARG A 60 -3.91 -14.46 -21.89
CA ARG A 60 -4.66 -14.53 -23.16
C ARG A 60 -4.14 -13.56 -24.23
N PHE A 61 -3.93 -12.28 -23.86
CA PHE A 61 -3.58 -11.23 -24.82
C PHE A 61 -2.07 -11.05 -25.01
N GLY A 62 -1.27 -11.60 -24.11
CA GLY A 62 0.18 -11.47 -24.06
C GLY A 62 0.63 -10.39 -23.07
N TYR A 63 1.74 -10.64 -22.43
CA TYR A 63 2.29 -9.81 -21.36
C TYR A 63 2.72 -8.45 -21.89
N ARG A 64 3.41 -8.40 -23.02
CA ARG A 64 3.88 -7.15 -23.64
C ARG A 64 2.72 -6.19 -23.96
N ARG A 65 1.63 -6.71 -24.54
CA ARG A 65 0.44 -5.90 -24.88
C ARG A 65 -0.25 -5.40 -23.62
N THR A 66 -0.38 -6.25 -22.62
CA THR A 66 -0.99 -5.88 -21.32
C THR A 66 -0.17 -4.80 -20.62
N LEU A 67 1.17 -4.89 -20.63
CA LEU A 67 2.04 -3.84 -20.09
C LEU A 67 1.91 -2.52 -20.88
N MET A 68 1.84 -2.56 -22.22
CA MET A 68 1.62 -1.35 -23.02
C MET A 68 0.32 -0.67 -22.63
N MET A 69 -0.78 -1.42 -22.54
CA MET A 69 -2.06 -0.89 -22.09
C MET A 69 -1.97 -0.33 -20.66
N ALA A 70 -1.39 -1.09 -19.73
CA ALA A 70 -1.25 -0.67 -18.34
C ALA A 70 -0.48 0.64 -18.20
N PHE A 71 0.69 0.77 -18.83
CA PHE A 71 1.49 1.98 -18.77
C PHE A 71 0.83 3.17 -19.45
N THR A 72 0.16 2.97 -20.60
CA THR A 72 -0.56 4.04 -21.29
C THR A 72 -1.71 4.56 -20.40
N VAL A 73 -2.54 3.65 -19.89
CA VAL A 73 -3.70 4.00 -19.06
C VAL A 73 -3.25 4.70 -17.77
N MET A 74 -2.23 4.15 -17.10
CA MET A 74 -1.71 4.70 -15.85
C MET A 74 -1.06 6.08 -16.04
N SER A 75 -0.20 6.23 -17.05
CA SER A 75 0.45 7.50 -17.39
C SER A 75 -0.57 8.58 -17.76
N THR A 76 -1.59 8.22 -18.55
CA THR A 76 -2.70 9.12 -18.88
C THR A 76 -3.46 9.53 -17.63
N GLY A 77 -3.75 8.60 -16.70
CA GLY A 77 -4.41 8.90 -15.43
C GLY A 77 -3.63 9.92 -14.60
N TYR A 78 -2.32 9.72 -14.41
CA TYR A 78 -1.47 10.69 -13.72
C TYR A 78 -1.43 12.04 -14.41
N PHE A 79 -1.25 12.05 -15.74
CA PHE A 79 -1.19 13.28 -16.52
C PHE A 79 -2.49 14.09 -16.43
N LEU A 80 -3.63 13.46 -16.58
CA LEU A 80 -4.92 14.13 -16.43
C LEU A 80 -5.14 14.66 -15.00
N THR A 81 -4.70 13.92 -13.96
CA THR A 81 -4.74 14.41 -12.58
C THR A 81 -3.91 15.68 -12.41
N SER A 82 -2.76 15.81 -13.09
CA SER A 82 -1.90 16.99 -12.99
C SER A 82 -2.53 18.26 -13.60
N LEU A 83 -3.48 18.11 -14.51
CA LEU A 83 -4.16 19.19 -15.20
C LEU A 83 -5.54 19.53 -14.63
N SER A 84 -6.08 18.68 -13.76
CA SER A 84 -7.46 18.77 -13.32
C SER A 84 -7.57 19.38 -11.93
N SER A 85 -8.54 20.30 -11.75
CA SER A 85 -8.92 20.86 -10.45
C SER A 85 -10.36 20.49 -10.03
N SER A 86 -11.14 19.94 -10.95
CA SER A 86 -12.51 19.48 -10.69
C SER A 86 -12.50 18.12 -10.00
N TYR A 87 -13.29 17.96 -8.93
CA TYR A 87 -13.42 16.71 -8.19
C TYR A 87 -13.70 15.50 -9.11
N SER A 88 -14.70 15.62 -10.00
CA SER A 88 -15.10 14.53 -10.88
C SER A 88 -14.00 14.14 -11.88
N LEU A 89 -13.28 15.11 -12.44
CA LEU A 89 -12.19 14.82 -13.37
C LEU A 89 -10.99 14.19 -12.65
N VAL A 90 -10.62 14.70 -11.48
CA VAL A 90 -9.55 14.11 -10.65
C VAL A 90 -9.93 12.69 -10.25
N PHE A 91 -11.17 12.46 -9.82
CA PHE A 91 -11.64 11.13 -9.43
C PHE A 91 -11.57 10.14 -10.60
N LEU A 92 -12.07 10.51 -11.78
CA LEU A 92 -11.99 9.66 -12.97
C LEU A 92 -10.55 9.40 -13.41
N SER A 93 -9.69 10.43 -13.35
CA SER A 93 -8.27 10.29 -13.68
C SER A 93 -7.54 9.33 -12.73
N LEU A 94 -7.85 9.38 -11.44
CA LEU A 94 -7.29 8.46 -10.44
C LEU A 94 -7.85 7.04 -10.58
N ILE A 95 -9.11 6.86 -10.99
CA ILE A 95 -9.65 5.55 -11.36
C ILE A 95 -8.87 5.00 -12.57
N LEU A 96 -8.64 5.81 -13.58
CA LEU A 96 -7.88 5.42 -14.76
C LEU A 96 -6.46 4.96 -14.38
N MET A 97 -5.77 5.74 -13.53
CA MET A 97 -4.47 5.36 -12.97
C MET A 97 -4.54 4.00 -12.25
N ALA A 98 -5.53 3.82 -11.36
CA ALA A 98 -5.68 2.60 -10.57
C ALA A 98 -5.96 1.37 -11.45
N VAL A 99 -6.73 1.52 -12.53
CA VAL A 99 -6.95 0.48 -13.53
C VAL A 99 -5.63 0.07 -14.17
N GLY A 100 -4.84 1.02 -14.66
CA GLY A 100 -3.53 0.73 -15.26
C GLY A 100 -2.60 0.01 -14.27
N ALA A 101 -2.49 0.50 -13.03
CA ALA A 101 -1.65 -0.09 -11.99
C ALA A 101 -2.11 -1.51 -11.60
N GLY A 102 -3.41 -1.77 -11.57
CA GLY A 102 -3.96 -3.10 -11.31
C GLY A 102 -3.60 -4.13 -12.39
N PHE A 103 -3.47 -3.70 -13.65
CA PHE A 103 -3.03 -4.57 -14.74
C PHE A 103 -1.52 -4.81 -14.77
N PHE A 104 -0.73 -3.85 -14.30
CA PHE A 104 0.73 -3.95 -14.29
C PHE A 104 1.27 -5.06 -13.36
N LYS A 105 0.82 -5.05 -12.11
CA LYS A 105 1.39 -5.84 -11.02
C LYS A 105 1.48 -7.36 -11.29
N PRO A 106 0.42 -8.07 -11.74
CA PRO A 106 0.49 -9.51 -11.98
C PRO A 106 1.34 -9.87 -13.19
N VAL A 107 1.49 -8.96 -14.17
CA VAL A 107 2.28 -9.23 -15.38
C VAL A 107 3.77 -9.25 -15.07
N ILE A 108 4.27 -8.33 -14.22
CA ILE A 108 5.69 -8.33 -13.85
C ILE A 108 6.04 -9.53 -12.98
N SER A 109 5.25 -9.83 -11.95
CA SER A 109 5.49 -11.02 -11.12
C SER A 109 5.37 -12.32 -11.92
N GLY A 110 4.40 -12.40 -12.84
CA GLY A 110 4.25 -13.51 -13.76
C GLY A 110 5.41 -13.64 -14.77
N THR A 111 5.97 -12.51 -15.23
CA THR A 111 7.19 -12.52 -16.07
C THR A 111 8.36 -13.13 -15.31
N ILE A 112 8.62 -12.67 -14.07
CA ILE A 112 9.71 -13.20 -13.26
C ILE A 112 9.53 -14.70 -13.03
N ALA A 113 8.33 -15.16 -12.67
CA ALA A 113 8.05 -16.57 -12.46
C ALA A 113 8.29 -17.46 -13.69
N ARG A 114 8.21 -16.89 -14.92
CA ARG A 114 8.40 -17.63 -16.18
C ARG A 114 9.82 -17.58 -16.73
N VAL A 115 10.60 -16.56 -16.34
CA VAL A 115 11.99 -16.44 -16.81
C VAL A 115 13.00 -16.93 -15.77
N THR A 116 12.53 -17.36 -14.60
CA THR A 116 13.34 -17.94 -13.53
C THR A 116 12.99 -19.41 -13.32
N ASP A 117 13.96 -20.17 -12.83
CA ASP A 117 13.87 -21.59 -12.45
C ASP A 117 14.17 -21.79 -10.95
N GLU A 118 14.19 -23.02 -10.48
CA GLU A 118 14.46 -23.35 -9.07
C GLU A 118 15.81 -22.82 -8.57
N SER A 119 16.81 -22.68 -9.46
CA SER A 119 18.15 -22.23 -9.09
C SER A 119 18.27 -20.73 -8.89
N ASN A 120 17.44 -19.92 -9.55
CA ASN A 120 17.56 -18.47 -9.60
C ASN A 120 16.28 -17.68 -9.24
N SER A 121 15.13 -18.35 -9.02
CA SER A 121 13.86 -17.71 -8.69
C SER A 121 13.93 -16.87 -7.40
N THR A 122 14.63 -17.36 -6.38
CA THR A 122 14.83 -16.64 -5.12
C THR A 122 15.55 -15.30 -5.36
N LEU A 123 16.58 -15.29 -6.20
CA LEU A 123 17.29 -14.07 -6.55
C LEU A 123 16.40 -13.13 -7.40
N GLY A 124 15.69 -13.67 -8.40
CA GLY A 124 14.79 -12.91 -9.25
C GLY A 124 13.69 -12.18 -8.46
N PHE A 125 12.99 -12.89 -7.57
CA PHE A 125 12.00 -12.28 -6.69
C PHE A 125 12.61 -11.38 -5.62
N GLY A 126 13.84 -11.66 -5.16
CA GLY A 126 14.58 -10.79 -4.26
C GLY A 126 14.89 -9.42 -4.88
N ILE A 127 15.40 -9.40 -6.11
CA ILE A 127 15.64 -8.17 -6.88
C ILE A 127 14.33 -7.41 -7.13
N PHE A 128 13.26 -8.12 -7.48
CA PHE A 128 11.94 -7.54 -7.67
C PHE A 128 11.44 -6.82 -6.40
N TYR A 129 11.51 -7.50 -5.25
CA TYR A 129 11.10 -6.93 -3.97
C TYR A 129 11.97 -5.74 -3.55
N TRP A 130 13.29 -5.85 -3.79
CA TRP A 130 14.22 -4.74 -3.53
C TRP A 130 13.89 -3.52 -4.39
N ALA A 131 13.59 -3.70 -5.68
CA ALA A 131 13.22 -2.61 -6.58
C ALA A 131 11.93 -1.90 -6.14
N ILE A 132 10.92 -2.65 -5.62
CA ILE A 132 9.70 -2.08 -5.03
C ILE A 132 10.05 -1.12 -3.90
N ASN A 133 10.79 -1.61 -2.90
CA ASN A 133 11.08 -0.85 -1.69
C ASN A 133 12.02 0.33 -1.97
N LEU A 134 12.97 0.15 -2.88
CA LEU A 134 13.88 1.22 -3.29
C LEU A 134 13.10 2.36 -3.98
N GLY A 135 12.15 2.03 -4.86
CA GLY A 135 11.27 3.02 -5.49
C GLY A 135 10.41 3.74 -4.45
N ALA A 136 9.78 2.97 -3.55
CA ALA A 136 8.95 3.50 -2.46
C ALA A 136 9.72 4.39 -1.46
N PHE A 137 11.03 4.23 -1.36
CA PHE A 137 11.90 5.01 -0.50
C PHE A 137 12.45 6.25 -1.19
N ILE A 138 13.09 6.08 -2.37
CA ILE A 138 13.84 7.16 -3.04
C ILE A 138 12.91 8.26 -3.58
N PHE A 139 11.79 7.89 -4.21
CA PHE A 139 10.93 8.88 -4.83
C PHE A 139 10.28 9.81 -3.79
N PRO A 140 9.63 9.30 -2.72
CA PRO A 140 9.12 10.17 -1.67
C PRO A 140 10.21 10.94 -0.92
N LEU A 141 11.40 10.35 -0.72
CA LEU A 141 12.49 11.01 0.01
C LEU A 141 13.13 12.18 -0.75
N LEU A 142 13.37 12.02 -2.05
CA LEU A 142 14.18 12.96 -2.82
C LEU A 142 13.36 13.75 -3.86
N LEU A 143 12.53 13.05 -4.66
CA LEU A 143 11.85 13.69 -5.78
C LEU A 143 10.60 14.44 -5.35
N VAL A 144 9.82 13.91 -4.43
CA VAL A 144 8.58 14.55 -3.99
C VAL A 144 8.84 15.89 -3.30
N PRO A 145 9.75 16.04 -2.31
CA PRO A 145 10.05 17.33 -1.72
C PRO A 145 10.55 18.36 -2.74
N PHE A 146 11.42 17.95 -3.67
CA PHE A 146 11.94 18.82 -4.73
C PHE A 146 10.82 19.30 -5.65
N LEU A 147 9.99 18.40 -6.15
CA LEU A 147 8.91 18.73 -7.08
C LEU A 147 7.80 19.53 -6.40
N LYS A 148 7.47 19.24 -5.15
CA LYS A 148 6.52 19.99 -4.34
C LYS A 148 6.95 21.45 -4.16
N GLY A 149 8.27 21.70 -4.06
CA GLY A 149 8.84 23.05 -4.01
C GLY A 149 8.63 23.86 -5.30
N ILE A 150 8.47 23.19 -6.45
CA ILE A 150 8.15 23.82 -7.74
C ILE A 150 6.63 23.97 -7.90
N GLY A 151 5.88 22.92 -7.55
CA GLY A 151 4.42 22.89 -7.61
C GLY A 151 3.90 21.45 -7.46
N TRP A 152 2.78 21.29 -6.78
CA TRP A 152 2.20 19.99 -6.47
C TRP A 152 1.85 19.16 -7.72
N ASN A 153 1.41 19.78 -8.79
CA ASN A 153 1.10 19.12 -10.06
C ASN A 153 2.31 18.43 -10.70
N TYR A 154 3.54 18.89 -10.43
CA TYR A 154 4.75 18.27 -10.97
C TYR A 154 5.00 16.86 -10.42
N ILE A 155 4.46 16.53 -9.25
CA ILE A 155 4.52 15.17 -8.70
C ILE A 155 3.75 14.20 -9.60
N PHE A 156 2.58 14.61 -10.10
CA PHE A 156 1.78 13.81 -11.04
C PHE A 156 2.40 13.77 -12.44
N ILE A 157 3.00 14.87 -12.89
CA ILE A 157 3.75 14.90 -14.16
C ILE A 157 4.95 13.94 -14.08
N MET A 158 5.71 13.96 -12.99
CA MET A 158 6.81 13.01 -12.76
C MET A 158 6.30 11.56 -12.82
N ALA A 159 5.18 11.26 -12.16
CA ALA A 159 4.58 9.94 -12.18
C ALA A 159 4.10 9.54 -13.60
N ALA A 160 3.52 10.49 -14.36
CA ALA A 160 3.13 10.27 -15.76
C ALA A 160 4.33 10.00 -16.65
N VAL A 161 5.40 10.78 -16.53
CA VAL A 161 6.64 10.59 -17.30
C VAL A 161 7.35 9.30 -16.88
N GLY A 162 7.45 9.02 -15.57
CA GLY A 162 8.06 7.81 -15.05
C GLY A 162 7.38 6.54 -15.55
N THR A 163 6.05 6.48 -15.48
CA THR A 163 5.27 5.34 -15.99
C THR A 163 5.20 5.31 -17.52
N GLY A 164 5.07 6.47 -18.17
CA GLY A 164 5.06 6.59 -19.63
C GLY A 164 6.39 6.18 -20.28
N SER A 165 7.52 6.50 -19.65
CA SER A 165 8.84 6.05 -20.12
C SER A 165 9.00 4.53 -20.14
N MET A 166 8.21 3.79 -19.34
CA MET A 166 8.19 2.33 -19.36
C MET A 166 7.66 1.77 -20.68
N LEU A 167 6.88 2.57 -21.44
CA LEU A 167 6.49 2.18 -22.81
C LEU A 167 7.70 1.99 -23.71
N LEU A 168 8.71 2.85 -23.58
CA LEU A 168 9.96 2.71 -24.36
C LEU A 168 10.71 1.44 -23.96
N LEU A 169 10.83 1.16 -22.65
CA LEU A 169 11.45 -0.07 -22.18
C LEU A 169 10.66 -1.30 -22.64
N ASN A 170 9.33 -1.23 -22.63
CA ASN A 170 8.48 -2.32 -23.10
C ASN A 170 8.60 -2.54 -24.62
N LEU A 171 8.74 -1.48 -25.40
CA LEU A 171 8.88 -1.56 -26.85
C LEU A 171 10.25 -2.06 -27.30
N PHE A 172 11.32 -1.62 -26.65
CA PHE A 172 12.68 -1.85 -27.14
C PHE A 172 13.47 -2.91 -26.36
N VAL A 173 13.17 -3.11 -25.08
CA VAL A 173 13.97 -3.97 -24.19
C VAL A 173 13.21 -5.21 -23.72
N TYR A 174 11.91 -5.09 -23.44
CA TYR A 174 11.13 -6.17 -22.88
C TYR A 174 10.95 -7.31 -23.88
N LYS A 175 11.36 -8.51 -23.49
CA LYS A 175 11.12 -9.75 -24.22
C LYS A 175 9.96 -10.50 -23.60
N GLU A 176 8.93 -10.79 -24.38
CA GLU A 176 7.77 -11.53 -23.92
C GLU A 176 8.18 -12.96 -23.51
N PRO A 177 7.85 -13.39 -22.28
CA PRO A 177 8.13 -14.76 -21.87
C PRO A 177 7.26 -15.76 -22.65
N PRO A 178 7.64 -17.05 -22.69
CA PRO A 178 6.85 -18.09 -23.34
C PRO A 178 5.40 -18.09 -22.81
N ARG A 179 4.44 -18.17 -23.72
CA ARG A 179 3.02 -18.23 -23.32
C ARG A 179 2.71 -19.60 -22.72
N PRO A 180 1.76 -19.68 -21.74
CA PRO A 180 1.30 -20.97 -21.25
C PRO A 180 0.63 -21.74 -22.38
N ALA A 181 0.76 -23.07 -22.35
CA ALA A 181 0.13 -23.95 -23.34
C ALA A 181 -1.41 -23.80 -23.37
N SER A 182 -2.02 -23.43 -22.25
CA SER A 182 -3.44 -23.11 -22.15
C SER A 182 -3.63 -21.90 -21.22
N ALA A 183 -4.19 -20.81 -21.74
CA ALA A 183 -4.62 -19.67 -20.91
C ALA A 183 -5.96 -20.03 -20.25
N LYS A 184 -6.05 -19.84 -18.93
CA LYS A 184 -7.31 -20.04 -18.21
C LYS A 184 -8.36 -19.06 -18.71
N PRO A 185 -9.57 -19.53 -19.10
CA PRO A 185 -10.62 -18.64 -19.51
C PRO A 185 -11.09 -17.77 -18.32
N LEU A 186 -11.52 -16.55 -18.60
CA LEU A 186 -12.01 -15.62 -17.56
C LEU A 186 -13.15 -16.22 -16.71
N SER A 187 -13.99 -17.07 -17.34
CA SER A 187 -15.04 -17.81 -16.64
C SER A 187 -14.51 -18.75 -15.55
N GLU A 188 -13.32 -19.32 -15.74
CA GLU A 188 -12.68 -20.17 -14.72
C GLU A 188 -12.17 -19.34 -13.55
N VAL A 189 -11.63 -18.15 -13.82
CA VAL A 189 -11.25 -17.18 -12.75
C VAL A 189 -12.48 -16.77 -11.96
N LEU A 190 -13.58 -16.41 -12.61
CA LEU A 190 -14.83 -16.04 -11.93
C LEU A 190 -15.40 -17.21 -11.12
N LYS A 191 -15.35 -18.45 -11.65
CA LYS A 191 -15.72 -19.65 -10.88
C LYS A 191 -14.81 -19.83 -9.66
N GLY A 192 -13.52 -19.53 -9.79
CA GLY A 192 -12.56 -19.54 -8.68
C GLY A 192 -12.96 -18.56 -7.56
N ILE A 193 -13.39 -17.33 -7.91
CA ILE A 193 -13.91 -16.35 -6.94
C ILE A 193 -15.09 -16.96 -6.17
N ILE A 194 -16.09 -17.48 -6.89
CA ILE A 194 -17.30 -18.05 -6.27
C ILE A 194 -16.93 -19.22 -5.35
N LEU A 195 -15.99 -20.06 -5.77
CA LEU A 195 -15.55 -21.21 -4.99
C LEU A 195 -14.91 -20.79 -3.67
N VAL A 196 -14.02 -19.78 -3.71
CA VAL A 196 -13.32 -19.29 -2.52
C VAL A 196 -14.26 -18.53 -1.59
N LEU A 197 -15.22 -17.77 -2.16
CA LEU A 197 -16.24 -17.05 -1.36
C LEU A 197 -17.25 -18.00 -0.70
N LYS A 198 -17.41 -19.24 -1.18
CA LYS A 198 -18.21 -20.27 -0.50
C LYS A 198 -17.51 -20.86 0.72
N ASP A 199 -16.19 -20.73 0.83
CA ASP A 199 -15.44 -21.17 2.02
C ASP A 199 -15.56 -20.12 3.12
N TYR A 200 -16.55 -20.28 4.00
CA TYR A 200 -16.82 -19.33 5.08
C TYR A 200 -15.63 -19.14 6.03
N ARG A 201 -14.75 -20.14 6.21
CA ARG A 201 -13.56 -20.01 7.06
C ARG A 201 -12.54 -19.10 6.44
N PHE A 202 -12.31 -19.25 5.14
CA PHE A 202 -11.44 -18.36 4.40
C PHE A 202 -11.98 -16.93 4.39
N VAL A 203 -13.27 -16.75 4.06
CA VAL A 203 -13.91 -15.43 4.04
C VAL A 203 -13.83 -14.75 5.40
N LEU A 204 -14.14 -15.47 6.48
CA LEU A 204 -14.07 -14.94 7.83
C LEU A 204 -12.64 -14.53 8.21
N MET A 205 -11.64 -15.34 7.85
CA MET A 205 -10.22 -14.98 8.05
C MET A 205 -9.86 -13.70 7.31
N ILE A 206 -10.27 -13.54 6.05
CA ILE A 206 -10.04 -12.32 5.24
C ILE A 206 -10.72 -11.12 5.89
N VAL A 207 -11.98 -11.23 6.29
CA VAL A 207 -12.73 -10.14 6.93
C VAL A 207 -12.08 -9.72 8.25
N ILE A 208 -11.71 -10.66 9.10
CA ILE A 208 -11.03 -10.34 10.38
C ILE A 208 -9.68 -9.67 10.10
N TYR A 209 -8.87 -10.21 9.20
CA TYR A 209 -7.55 -9.68 8.88
C TYR A 209 -7.61 -8.30 8.20
N SER A 210 -8.69 -7.99 7.49
CA SER A 210 -8.89 -6.68 6.87
C SER A 210 -8.95 -5.54 7.91
N GLY A 211 -9.29 -5.82 9.16
CA GLY A 211 -9.24 -4.85 10.25
C GLY A 211 -7.85 -4.26 10.47
N PHE A 212 -6.78 -5.06 10.37
CA PHE A 212 -5.40 -4.57 10.40
C PHE A 212 -5.11 -3.65 9.20
N TRP A 213 -5.65 -3.97 8.03
CA TRP A 213 -5.45 -3.17 6.82
C TRP A 213 -6.26 -1.87 6.81
N ILE A 214 -7.37 -1.80 7.57
CA ILE A 214 -8.03 -0.52 7.86
C ILE A 214 -7.04 0.45 8.54
N LEU A 215 -6.26 -0.04 9.52
CA LEU A 215 -5.23 0.75 10.19
C LEU A 215 -4.09 1.12 9.23
N TYR A 216 -3.62 0.17 8.44
CA TYR A 216 -2.52 0.36 7.50
C TYR A 216 -2.80 1.50 6.50
N PHE A 217 -4.00 1.53 5.92
CA PHE A 217 -4.33 2.56 4.94
C PHE A 217 -4.42 3.96 5.54
N GLN A 218 -4.60 4.09 6.87
CA GLN A 218 -4.55 5.39 7.53
C GLN A 218 -3.18 6.08 7.40
N MET A 219 -2.10 5.33 7.21
CA MET A 219 -0.76 5.90 6.97
C MET A 219 -0.67 6.74 5.69
N PHE A 220 -1.61 6.55 4.75
CA PHE A 220 -1.69 7.31 3.50
C PHE A 220 -2.80 8.36 3.49
N ASP A 221 -3.56 8.49 4.57
CA ASP A 221 -4.72 9.36 4.68
C ASP A 221 -4.72 10.14 6.00
N THR A 222 -5.38 9.65 7.02
CA THR A 222 -5.59 10.38 8.30
C THR A 222 -4.30 10.66 9.07
N VAL A 223 -3.29 9.81 8.99
CA VAL A 223 -1.97 10.05 9.59
C VAL A 223 -1.30 11.27 8.95
N LEU A 224 -1.44 11.45 7.63
CA LEU A 224 -0.87 12.59 6.93
C LEU A 224 -1.58 13.89 7.30
N TRP A 225 -2.92 13.85 7.44
CA TRP A 225 -3.69 15.01 7.90
C TRP A 225 -3.34 15.36 9.34
N TYR A 226 -3.25 14.35 10.22
CA TYR A 226 -2.86 14.53 11.61
C TYR A 226 -1.45 15.11 11.75
N LEU A 227 -0.50 14.64 10.94
CA LEU A 227 0.85 15.19 10.88
C LEU A 227 0.80 16.69 10.57
N LYS A 228 0.04 17.08 9.53
CA LYS A 228 -0.07 18.46 9.09
C LYS A 228 -0.76 19.36 10.13
N ASP A 229 -1.85 18.88 10.74
CA ASP A 229 -2.72 19.72 11.55
C ASP A 229 -2.28 19.81 13.03
N TYR A 230 -1.57 18.79 13.55
CA TYR A 230 -1.31 18.65 15.00
C TYR A 230 0.14 18.41 15.39
N MET A 231 1.05 18.10 14.46
CA MET A 231 2.40 17.70 14.83
C MET A 231 3.41 18.83 14.63
N ASP A 232 4.11 19.20 15.72
CA ASP A 232 5.31 20.02 15.60
C ASP A 232 6.54 19.13 15.36
N MET A 233 7.01 19.09 14.11
CA MET A 233 8.18 18.30 13.72
C MET A 233 9.50 19.05 13.91
N THR A 234 9.51 20.24 14.51
CA THR A 234 10.74 21.02 14.77
C THR A 234 11.83 20.22 15.49
N PRO A 235 11.54 19.39 16.54
CA PRO A 235 12.57 18.58 17.19
C PRO A 235 13.27 17.62 16.24
N VAL A 236 12.54 17.00 15.31
CA VAL A 236 13.09 16.10 14.29
C VAL A 236 13.87 16.88 13.25
N ASN A 237 13.30 17.97 12.74
CA ASN A 237 13.94 18.84 11.76
C ASN A 237 15.30 19.34 12.25
N ASN A 238 15.38 19.74 13.52
CA ASN A 238 16.62 20.23 14.15
C ASN A 238 17.71 19.14 14.20
N VAL A 239 17.35 17.89 14.53
CA VAL A 239 18.30 16.77 14.57
C VAL A 239 18.80 16.46 13.17
N VAL A 240 17.89 16.36 12.18
CA VAL A 240 18.26 16.06 10.79
C VAL A 240 19.10 17.19 10.20
N ASN A 241 18.70 18.46 10.40
CA ASN A 241 19.44 19.60 9.88
C ASN A 241 20.83 19.75 10.53
N ARG A 242 20.98 19.41 11.82
CA ARG A 242 22.30 19.36 12.47
C ARG A 242 23.20 18.31 11.82
N PHE A 243 22.67 17.14 11.48
CA PHE A 243 23.42 16.11 10.76
C PHE A 243 23.76 16.55 9.34
N LEU A 244 22.80 17.11 8.59
CA LEU A 244 23.04 17.63 7.24
C LEU A 244 24.03 18.79 7.22
N GLY A 245 24.08 19.61 8.28
CA GLY A 245 25.04 20.70 8.44
C GLY A 245 26.50 20.26 8.52
N LEU A 246 26.76 18.95 8.68
CA LEU A 246 28.11 18.38 8.53
C LEU A 246 28.56 18.30 7.07
N PHE A 247 27.63 18.39 6.10
CA PHE A 247 27.88 18.18 4.68
C PHE A 247 27.47 19.36 3.80
N THR A 248 26.62 20.26 4.28
CA THR A 248 26.10 21.40 3.53
C THR A 248 25.89 22.62 4.42
N GLU A 249 26.08 23.81 3.87
CA GLU A 249 25.80 25.07 4.57
C GLU A 249 24.29 25.34 4.61
N ASN A 250 23.79 25.76 5.80
CA ASN A 250 22.40 26.16 6.01
C ASN A 250 21.33 25.16 5.53
N PRO A 251 21.34 23.90 6.00
CA PRO A 251 20.34 22.93 5.64
C PRO A 251 18.97 23.38 6.13
N SER A 252 17.94 23.23 5.27
CA SER A 252 16.55 23.63 5.55
C SER A 252 15.56 22.49 5.36
N TRP A 253 16.00 21.26 5.63
CA TRP A 253 15.15 20.08 5.51
C TRP A 253 13.99 20.13 6.51
N LYS A 254 12.81 19.71 6.06
CA LYS A 254 11.59 19.64 6.86
C LYS A 254 10.94 18.27 6.73
N PHE A 255 10.52 17.70 7.85
CA PHE A 255 9.69 16.51 7.86
C PHE A 255 8.27 16.89 7.41
N ASP A 256 7.76 16.18 6.40
CA ASP A 256 6.41 16.41 5.88
C ASP A 256 5.76 15.05 5.48
N ALA A 257 4.57 15.09 4.91
CA ALA A 257 3.71 13.94 4.63
C ALA A 257 4.44 12.78 3.91
N GLU A 258 5.24 13.09 2.90
CA GLU A 258 6.01 12.09 2.14
C GLU A 258 6.97 11.26 3.01
N HIS A 259 7.47 11.83 4.10
CA HIS A 259 8.40 11.15 5.00
C HIS A 259 7.75 10.05 5.85
N VAL A 260 6.43 10.03 5.98
CA VAL A 260 5.69 8.93 6.63
C VAL A 260 5.93 7.61 5.88
N THR A 261 5.79 7.64 4.55
CA THR A 261 6.07 6.47 3.72
C THR A 261 7.55 6.13 3.65
N VAL A 262 8.42 7.13 3.71
CA VAL A 262 9.89 6.94 3.79
C VAL A 262 10.27 6.18 5.06
N ILE A 263 9.69 6.51 6.23
CA ILE A 263 9.93 5.78 7.48
C ILE A 263 9.51 4.32 7.34
N ASN A 264 8.31 4.06 6.81
CA ASN A 264 7.82 2.69 6.63
C ASN A 264 8.73 1.90 5.67
N ALA A 265 9.00 2.43 4.46
CA ALA A 265 9.86 1.76 3.48
C ALA A 265 11.29 1.59 3.99
N GLY A 266 11.85 2.60 4.67
CA GLY A 266 13.17 2.55 5.28
C GLY A 266 13.25 1.50 6.39
N ALA A 267 12.25 1.43 7.26
CA ALA A 267 12.17 0.38 8.27
C ALA A 267 12.14 -1.02 7.64
N ILE A 268 11.38 -1.21 6.56
CA ILE A 268 11.33 -2.48 5.82
C ILE A 268 12.72 -2.81 5.24
N ILE A 269 13.38 -1.87 4.56
CA ILE A 269 14.71 -2.10 3.96
C ILE A 269 15.71 -2.53 5.03
N VAL A 270 15.71 -1.90 6.19
CA VAL A 270 16.70 -2.14 7.25
C VAL A 270 16.35 -3.36 8.10
N LEU A 271 15.08 -3.54 8.47
CA LEU A 271 14.68 -4.49 9.51
C LEU A 271 14.05 -5.78 8.98
N GLN A 272 13.58 -5.83 7.72
CA GLN A 272 12.81 -6.98 7.21
C GLN A 272 13.55 -8.30 7.32
N LEU A 273 14.83 -8.35 6.96
CA LEU A 273 15.61 -9.59 7.03
C LEU A 273 15.82 -10.04 8.48
N PHE A 274 16.07 -9.11 9.38
CA PHE A 274 16.22 -9.39 10.81
C PHE A 274 14.92 -9.92 11.40
N ILE A 275 13.79 -9.22 11.20
CA ILE A 275 12.47 -9.63 11.68
C ILE A 275 12.08 -10.99 11.09
N SER A 276 12.26 -11.20 9.78
CA SER A 276 11.97 -12.48 9.14
C SER A 276 12.77 -13.63 9.72
N SER A 277 14.06 -13.42 10.02
CA SER A 277 14.92 -14.44 10.65
C SER A 277 14.44 -14.79 12.06
N LEU A 278 14.04 -13.78 12.83
CA LEU A 278 13.54 -13.94 14.20
C LEU A 278 12.24 -14.76 14.26
N VAL A 279 11.32 -14.48 13.33
CA VAL A 279 10.01 -15.17 13.31
C VAL A 279 9.97 -16.43 12.44
N LYS A 280 11.04 -16.80 11.76
CA LYS A 280 11.09 -17.91 10.78
C LYS A 280 10.50 -19.21 11.31
N LYS A 281 10.85 -19.59 12.55
CA LYS A 281 10.45 -20.86 13.17
C LYS A 281 9.18 -20.76 14.03
N THR A 282 8.58 -19.57 14.16
CA THR A 282 7.40 -19.38 15.02
C THR A 282 6.11 -19.77 14.29
N PRO A 283 5.07 -20.25 15.00
CA PRO A 283 3.77 -20.59 14.40
C PRO A 283 3.13 -19.39 13.70
N ALA A 284 2.47 -19.62 12.55
CA ALA A 284 1.97 -18.55 11.70
C ALA A 284 0.92 -17.66 12.40
N LEU A 285 -0.15 -18.23 12.92
CA LEU A 285 -1.26 -17.48 13.49
C LEU A 285 -0.89 -16.71 14.78
N PRO A 286 -0.23 -17.32 15.80
CA PRO A 286 0.20 -16.54 16.97
C PRO A 286 1.15 -15.40 16.63
N THR A 287 2.09 -15.61 15.72
CA THR A 287 3.04 -14.57 15.31
C THR A 287 2.34 -13.44 14.53
N MET A 288 1.37 -13.78 13.68
CA MET A 288 0.53 -12.80 13.02
C MET A 288 -0.22 -11.93 14.04
N ILE A 289 -0.78 -12.54 15.10
CA ILE A 289 -1.47 -11.80 16.18
C ILE A 289 -0.50 -10.84 16.89
N VAL A 290 0.72 -11.27 17.19
CA VAL A 290 1.75 -10.41 17.77
C VAL A 290 2.08 -9.22 16.84
N GLY A 291 2.22 -9.47 15.53
CA GLY A 291 2.43 -8.40 14.56
C GLY A 291 1.28 -7.39 14.51
N ILE A 292 0.03 -7.89 14.54
CA ILE A 292 -1.16 -7.01 14.59
C ILE A 292 -1.19 -6.23 15.91
N ALA A 293 -0.81 -6.84 17.04
CA ALA A 293 -0.73 -6.15 18.33
C ALA A 293 0.30 -5.02 18.30
N LEU A 294 1.48 -5.25 17.69
CA LEU A 294 2.48 -4.19 17.49
C LEU A 294 1.95 -3.06 16.61
N GLY A 295 1.29 -3.38 15.48
CA GLY A 295 0.67 -2.36 14.63
C GLY A 295 -0.43 -1.58 15.34
N THR A 296 -1.27 -2.27 16.13
CA THR A 296 -2.29 -1.64 16.97
C THR A 296 -1.67 -0.71 18.02
N LEU A 297 -0.58 -1.13 18.66
CA LEU A 297 0.17 -0.30 19.60
C LEU A 297 0.77 0.92 18.90
N GLY A 298 1.37 0.74 17.71
CA GLY A 298 1.93 1.84 16.92
C GLY A 298 0.92 2.94 16.61
N MET A 299 -0.33 2.56 16.26
CA MET A 299 -1.43 3.53 16.09
C MET A 299 -1.92 4.08 17.43
N GLY A 300 -1.98 3.25 18.48
CA GLY A 300 -2.44 3.64 19.81
C GLY A 300 -1.56 4.70 20.49
N ILE A 301 -0.27 4.67 20.22
CA ILE A 301 0.68 5.68 20.75
C ILE A 301 0.32 7.09 20.28
N LEU A 302 -0.24 7.23 19.06
CA LEU A 302 -0.70 8.52 18.53
C LEU A 302 -1.87 9.11 19.33
N ALA A 303 -2.60 8.27 20.08
CA ALA A 303 -3.68 8.75 20.97
C ALA A 303 -3.16 9.48 22.21
N ILE A 304 -1.91 9.24 22.62
CA ILE A 304 -1.38 9.63 23.91
C ILE A 304 -0.59 10.94 23.83
N SER A 305 0.08 11.20 22.69
CA SER A 305 1.02 12.31 22.61
C SER A 305 1.14 12.86 21.18
N THR A 306 1.24 14.18 21.08
CA THR A 306 1.57 14.91 19.84
C THR A 306 3.08 15.18 19.70
N TYR A 307 3.93 14.55 20.54
CA TYR A 307 5.37 14.75 20.47
C TYR A 307 5.99 14.05 19.26
N ALA A 308 6.79 14.76 18.48
CA ALA A 308 7.33 14.29 17.19
C ALA A 308 8.02 12.91 17.24
N TRP A 309 8.84 12.66 18.28
CA TRP A 309 9.53 11.38 18.42
C TRP A 309 8.60 10.23 18.77
N VAL A 310 7.50 10.51 19.49
CA VAL A 310 6.46 9.52 19.77
C VAL A 310 5.72 9.16 18.49
N PHE A 311 5.44 10.14 17.61
CA PHE A 311 4.87 9.92 16.31
C PHE A 311 5.76 9.01 15.44
N ILE A 312 7.06 9.32 15.34
CA ILE A 312 8.02 8.49 14.59
C ILE A 312 8.11 7.08 15.18
N ALA A 313 8.19 6.96 16.51
CA ALA A 313 8.20 5.66 17.18
C ALA A 313 6.93 4.85 16.87
N GLY A 314 5.77 5.48 16.85
CA GLY A 314 4.50 4.86 16.46
C GLY A 314 4.55 4.29 15.04
N LEU A 315 5.07 5.06 14.07
CA LEU A 315 5.23 4.60 12.67
C LEU A 315 6.20 3.43 12.57
N VAL A 316 7.33 3.47 13.27
CA VAL A 316 8.33 2.38 13.26
C VAL A 316 7.74 1.11 13.89
N ILE A 317 7.06 1.22 15.04
CA ILE A 317 6.41 0.09 15.70
C ILE A 317 5.31 -0.51 14.80
N PHE A 318 4.53 0.34 14.13
CA PHE A 318 3.55 -0.11 13.14
C PHE A 318 4.21 -0.89 12.00
N SER A 319 5.31 -0.38 11.44
CA SER A 319 6.07 -1.04 10.37
C SER A 319 6.64 -2.40 10.81
N ILE A 320 7.13 -2.52 12.04
CA ILE A 320 7.57 -3.81 12.61
C ILE A 320 6.37 -4.77 12.72
N GLY A 321 5.22 -4.26 13.14
CA GLY A 321 3.97 -5.03 13.18
C GLY A 321 3.59 -5.57 11.80
N GLU A 322 3.63 -4.73 10.76
CA GLU A 322 3.35 -5.11 9.37
C GLU A 322 4.32 -6.20 8.88
N MET A 323 5.64 -5.98 9.05
CA MET A 323 6.67 -6.94 8.66
C MET A 323 6.52 -8.30 9.36
N THR A 324 5.97 -8.31 10.56
CA THR A 324 5.70 -9.53 11.34
C THR A 324 4.40 -10.19 10.91
N ALA A 325 3.31 -9.42 10.76
CA ALA A 325 1.97 -9.95 10.50
C ALA A 325 1.80 -10.46 9.07
N HIS A 326 2.19 -9.67 8.07
CA HIS A 326 1.83 -9.95 6.69
C HIS A 326 2.45 -11.23 6.12
N PRO A 327 3.77 -11.52 6.26
CA PRO A 327 4.33 -12.78 5.80
C PRO A 327 3.71 -14.00 6.51
N LYS A 328 3.36 -13.85 7.78
CA LYS A 328 2.71 -14.92 8.56
C LYS A 328 1.25 -15.14 8.17
N PHE A 329 0.54 -14.09 7.76
CA PHE A 329 -0.78 -14.23 7.15
C PHE A 329 -0.72 -15.05 5.86
N ILE A 330 0.18 -14.72 4.92
CA ILE A 330 0.35 -15.49 3.69
C ILE A 330 0.71 -16.94 3.98
N SER A 331 1.63 -17.18 4.92
CA SER A 331 1.98 -18.53 5.38
C SER A 331 0.77 -19.27 5.94
N TYR A 332 -0.05 -18.60 6.76
CA TYR A 332 -1.25 -19.20 7.36
C TYR A 332 -2.30 -19.58 6.30
N ILE A 333 -2.55 -18.70 5.31
CA ILE A 333 -3.43 -19.03 4.18
C ILE A 333 -2.93 -20.26 3.44
N GLY A 334 -1.61 -20.37 3.19
CA GLY A 334 -1.02 -21.56 2.56
C GLY A 334 -1.18 -22.85 3.37
N LEU A 335 -1.33 -22.75 4.71
CA LEU A 335 -1.55 -23.90 5.59
C LEU A 335 -3.02 -24.35 5.63
N ILE A 336 -3.98 -23.41 5.59
CA ILE A 336 -5.42 -23.73 5.67
C ILE A 336 -6.03 -24.05 4.32
N ALA A 337 -5.39 -23.66 3.22
CA ALA A 337 -5.88 -23.92 1.87
C ALA A 337 -5.81 -25.42 1.54
N PRO A 338 -6.83 -25.97 0.83
CA PRO A 338 -6.77 -27.32 0.29
C PRO A 338 -5.52 -27.51 -0.58
N PRO A 339 -4.83 -28.69 -0.50
CA PRO A 339 -3.55 -28.90 -1.20
C PRO A 339 -3.62 -28.65 -2.70
N ASP A 340 -4.72 -29.04 -3.35
CA ASP A 340 -5.01 -28.87 -4.78
C ASP A 340 -5.37 -27.42 -5.18
N LYS A 341 -5.65 -26.54 -4.20
CA LYS A 341 -6.15 -25.17 -4.42
C LYS A 341 -5.30 -24.07 -3.77
N LYS A 342 -4.10 -24.40 -3.26
CA LYS A 342 -3.23 -23.43 -2.56
C LYS A 342 -3.00 -22.15 -3.37
N ALA A 343 -2.65 -22.28 -4.64
CA ALA A 343 -2.42 -21.12 -5.51
C ALA A 343 -3.67 -20.23 -5.66
N LEU A 344 -4.86 -20.86 -5.72
CA LEU A 344 -6.13 -20.16 -5.79
C LEU A 344 -6.37 -19.33 -4.51
N TYR A 345 -6.26 -19.95 -3.33
CA TYR A 345 -6.48 -19.29 -2.04
C TYR A 345 -5.46 -18.16 -1.80
N LEU A 346 -4.19 -18.37 -2.14
CA LEU A 346 -3.16 -17.33 -2.06
C LEU A 346 -3.45 -16.15 -3.01
N GLY A 347 -3.91 -16.43 -4.23
CA GLY A 347 -4.31 -15.40 -5.18
C GLY A 347 -5.47 -14.54 -4.68
N TYR A 348 -6.47 -15.14 -4.04
CA TYR A 348 -7.63 -14.42 -3.49
C TYR A 348 -7.40 -13.88 -2.07
N SER A 349 -6.30 -14.24 -1.42
CA SER A 349 -5.98 -13.68 -0.10
C SER A 349 -5.89 -12.15 -0.11
N PHE A 350 -5.55 -11.53 -1.24
CA PHE A 350 -5.48 -10.08 -1.42
C PHE A 350 -6.83 -9.35 -1.24
N LEU A 351 -7.94 -10.07 -1.14
CA LEU A 351 -9.25 -9.49 -0.81
C LEU A 351 -9.27 -8.75 0.53
N TYR A 352 -8.35 -9.05 1.46
CA TYR A 352 -8.18 -8.25 2.67
C TYR A 352 -7.90 -6.76 2.35
N GLY A 353 -7.11 -6.52 1.31
CA GLY A 353 -6.80 -5.16 0.86
C GLY A 353 -7.99 -4.46 0.24
N VAL A 354 -8.86 -5.19 -0.49
CA VAL A 354 -10.11 -4.66 -1.03
C VAL A 354 -11.03 -4.18 0.09
N ILE A 355 -11.25 -5.03 1.10
CA ILE A 355 -12.11 -4.71 2.25
C ILE A 355 -11.47 -3.62 3.10
N GLY A 356 -10.20 -3.78 3.48
CA GLY A 356 -9.50 -2.86 4.37
C GLY A 356 -9.40 -1.44 3.80
N SER A 357 -9.06 -1.29 2.52
CA SER A 357 -8.99 0.04 1.89
C SER A 357 -10.37 0.61 1.56
N GLY A 358 -11.31 -0.25 1.11
CA GLY A 358 -12.67 0.17 0.77
C GLY A 358 -13.41 0.75 1.99
N ILE A 359 -13.27 0.11 3.15
CA ILE A 359 -13.82 0.63 4.40
C ILE A 359 -12.93 1.74 4.97
N GLY A 360 -11.61 1.55 4.96
CA GLY A 360 -10.64 2.41 5.63
C GLY A 360 -10.67 3.86 5.18
N GLY A 361 -10.83 4.12 3.88
CA GLY A 361 -10.83 5.48 3.33
C GLY A 361 -12.05 6.29 3.80
N ILE A 362 -13.27 5.76 3.62
CA ILE A 362 -14.51 6.44 4.08
C ILE A 362 -14.54 6.53 5.59
N LEU A 363 -14.28 5.41 6.29
CA LEU A 363 -14.30 5.38 7.75
C LEU A 363 -13.28 6.36 8.35
N GLY A 364 -12.06 6.37 7.82
CA GLY A 364 -11.01 7.27 8.27
C GLY A 364 -11.38 8.73 8.11
N ALA A 365 -11.85 9.11 6.92
CA ALA A 365 -12.25 10.48 6.63
C ALA A 365 -13.43 10.93 7.51
N THR A 366 -14.48 10.12 7.60
CA THR A 366 -15.66 10.44 8.42
C THR A 366 -15.31 10.57 9.90
N MET A 367 -14.48 9.65 10.41
CA MET A 367 -14.03 9.71 11.81
C MET A 367 -13.13 10.92 12.06
N TYR A 368 -12.25 11.26 11.11
CA TYR A 368 -11.38 12.43 11.24
C TYR A 368 -12.21 13.72 11.33
N VAL A 369 -13.15 13.90 10.39
CA VAL A 369 -14.05 15.07 10.39
C VAL A 369 -14.87 15.15 11.69
N HIS A 370 -15.40 14.03 12.15
CA HIS A 370 -16.21 14.03 13.38
C HIS A 370 -15.40 14.27 14.65
N PHE A 371 -14.32 13.50 14.87
CA PHE A 371 -13.58 13.53 16.15
C PHE A 371 -12.51 14.62 16.19
N VAL A 372 -11.89 14.92 15.05
CA VAL A 372 -10.77 15.88 15.00
C VAL A 372 -11.30 17.28 14.65
N ASP A 373 -11.93 17.43 13.48
CA ASP A 373 -12.40 18.74 13.03
C ASP A 373 -13.63 19.21 13.85
N GLY A 374 -14.56 18.31 14.17
CA GLY A 374 -15.80 18.64 14.89
C GLY A 374 -15.62 18.73 16.39
N LEU A 375 -14.98 17.77 17.03
CA LEU A 375 -14.84 17.69 18.49
C LEU A 375 -13.50 18.20 19.03
N GLY A 376 -12.49 18.44 18.18
CA GLY A 376 -11.13 18.82 18.59
C GLY A 376 -10.41 17.75 19.42
N ARG A 377 -10.73 16.47 19.22
CA ARG A 377 -10.21 15.35 20.01
C ARG A 377 -9.45 14.32 19.14
N PRO A 378 -8.26 14.67 18.62
CA PRO A 378 -7.49 13.76 17.77
C PRO A 378 -7.08 12.46 18.48
N GLY A 379 -6.83 12.52 19.81
CA GLY A 379 -6.51 11.31 20.57
C GLY A 379 -7.64 10.27 20.56
N LEU A 380 -8.90 10.71 20.51
CA LEU A 380 -10.05 9.81 20.45
C LEU A 380 -10.10 9.07 19.11
N LEU A 381 -9.74 9.72 18.00
CA LEU A 381 -9.63 9.08 16.68
C LEU A 381 -8.66 7.88 16.74
N TRP A 382 -7.44 8.10 17.23
CA TRP A 382 -6.42 7.06 17.32
C TRP A 382 -6.78 5.95 18.30
N PHE A 383 -7.44 6.30 19.40
CA PHE A 383 -7.98 5.32 20.35
C PHE A 383 -8.99 4.39 19.65
N ILE A 384 -9.94 4.94 18.88
CA ILE A 384 -10.95 4.13 18.18
C ILE A 384 -10.30 3.26 17.11
N PHE A 385 -9.33 3.78 16.34
CA PHE A 385 -8.56 2.93 15.41
C PHE A 385 -7.85 1.79 16.14
N SER A 386 -7.27 2.05 17.31
CA SER A 386 -6.68 0.98 18.12
C SER A 386 -7.70 -0.06 18.57
N MET A 387 -8.95 0.32 18.84
CA MET A 387 -10.01 -0.63 19.15
C MET A 387 -10.38 -1.52 17.96
N ILE A 388 -10.26 -1.03 16.72
CA ILE A 388 -10.38 -1.89 15.51
C ILE A 388 -9.27 -2.94 15.49
N GLY A 389 -8.04 -2.55 15.81
CA GLY A 389 -6.92 -3.49 15.94
C GLY A 389 -7.15 -4.53 17.04
N VAL A 390 -7.62 -4.10 18.22
CA VAL A 390 -7.99 -5.01 19.32
C VAL A 390 -9.11 -5.96 18.91
N ALA A 391 -10.16 -5.47 18.24
CA ALA A 391 -11.24 -6.30 17.71
C ALA A 391 -10.71 -7.35 16.72
N THR A 392 -9.75 -6.96 15.86
CA THR A 392 -9.07 -7.89 14.94
C THR A 392 -8.32 -8.99 15.70
N ILE A 393 -7.59 -8.65 16.74
CA ILE A 393 -6.88 -9.63 17.60
C ILE A 393 -7.87 -10.58 18.26
N ILE A 394 -8.94 -10.07 18.86
CA ILE A 394 -9.98 -10.88 19.49
C ILE A 394 -10.63 -11.80 18.45
N GLY A 395 -10.96 -11.27 17.26
CA GLY A 395 -11.51 -12.06 16.16
C GLY A 395 -10.60 -13.22 15.76
N LEU A 396 -9.28 -13.00 15.65
CA LEU A 396 -8.31 -14.06 15.34
C LEU A 396 -8.16 -15.09 16.46
N LEU A 397 -8.22 -14.67 17.72
CA LEU A 397 -8.19 -15.60 18.86
C LEU A 397 -9.44 -16.47 18.88
N LEU A 398 -10.62 -15.90 18.65
CA LEU A 398 -11.88 -16.65 18.53
C LEU A 398 -11.85 -17.60 17.32
N PHE A 399 -11.39 -17.11 16.17
CA PHE A 399 -11.20 -17.94 14.97
C PHE A 399 -10.30 -19.13 15.26
N ASN A 400 -9.17 -18.94 15.93
CA ASN A 400 -8.25 -20.00 16.30
C ASN A 400 -8.90 -21.02 17.27
N ARG A 401 -9.72 -20.54 18.19
CA ARG A 401 -10.37 -21.41 19.19
C ARG A 401 -11.47 -22.28 18.58
N TYR A 402 -12.30 -21.72 17.70
CA TYR A 402 -13.53 -22.39 17.23
C TYR A 402 -13.45 -22.93 15.81
N LEU A 403 -12.56 -22.38 14.97
CA LEU A 403 -12.55 -22.66 13.53
C LEU A 403 -11.21 -23.17 13.00
N LYS A 404 -10.20 -23.32 13.88
CA LYS A 404 -8.90 -23.86 13.46
C LYS A 404 -9.11 -25.19 12.73
N PRO A 405 -8.55 -25.38 11.52
CA PRO A 405 -8.57 -26.68 10.86
C PRO A 405 -7.95 -27.71 11.80
N LYS A 406 -8.64 -28.84 12.01
CA LYS A 406 -8.03 -29.97 12.70
C LYS A 406 -6.83 -30.36 11.86
N SER A 407 -5.63 -30.33 12.45
CA SER A 407 -4.42 -30.83 11.80
C SER A 407 -4.67 -32.30 11.46
N SER A 408 -4.76 -32.57 10.15
CA SER A 408 -4.67 -33.95 9.64
C SER A 408 -3.29 -34.49 9.87
#